data_b660840468c962239041dba888615cde
#
_entry.id   b660840468c962239041dba888615cde
#
_cell.length_a   1.000
_cell.length_b   1.000
_cell.length_c   1.000
_cell.angle_alpha   90.00
_cell.angle_beta   90.00
_cell.angle_gamma   90.00
#
_symmetry.space_group_name_H-M   'P 1'
#
loop_
_entity.id
_entity.type
_entity.pdbx_description
1 polymer ?
#
loop_
_entity_poly.entity_id
_entity_poly.type
_entity_poly.pdbx_seq_one_letter_code
_entity_poly.pdbx_strand_id
1 'polypeptide(L)'
;MFNLTASTQLLKPAAAAAEPTSQTRHEWLDFAKGFCMLAVVMLYSANEAERVLGSAGWMQYWVDFAQPFRMPDFFLLSGLLLSKVINKPWRHYADRKIAHYLYFYLLWSVISLGLLALGGRFANLSPMNIVNTLIGALLVWPYKQLWFILMLPAYFLLTRLARGLPIWLVFAVLCLVHLVPPPDAGLILIASFFKFFVFFYAGYAFAPALLRMASFLQQHRTVAVVGLLVWIALNGTLVAQGFTQHLPVVLLLGFLGTAAVMASSALLHATAGFRWIGYLGSHTLAIYLPFSWMMLAASSITRQLMPAPDPGFFAAGITVLAILGSLTLYWGTRRTGVASWLFSRPRWARIAP
;
A
#
# COMPACT_ATOMS: atom_id res chain seq x y z
N MET A 1 -55.66 -5.25 -57.01
CA MET A 1 -54.90 -4.44 -56.02
C MET A 1 -54.88 -5.25 -54.73
N PHE A 2 -53.84 -6.01 -54.53
CA PHE A 2 -53.62 -6.75 -53.29
C PHE A 2 -52.31 -6.25 -52.67
N ASN A 3 -52.42 -5.66 -51.49
CA ASN A 3 -51.26 -5.19 -50.69
C ASN A 3 -50.84 -6.31 -49.76
N LEU A 4 -49.69 -6.88 -49.97
CA LEU A 4 -49.03 -7.83 -49.05
C LEU A 4 -47.89 -7.08 -48.33
N THR A 5 -48.14 -6.64 -47.11
CA THR A 5 -47.11 -6.18 -46.16
C THR A 5 -46.60 -7.39 -45.36
N ALA A 6 -45.44 -7.89 -45.76
CA ALA A 6 -44.70 -8.90 -45.03
C ALA A 6 -44.01 -8.27 -43.82
N SER A 7 -44.39 -8.69 -42.62
CA SER A 7 -43.76 -8.34 -41.37
C SER A 7 -42.42 -9.03 -41.18
N THR A 8 -41.32 -8.32 -41.39
CA THR A 8 -39.98 -8.81 -41.05
C THR A 8 -39.74 -8.55 -39.58
N GLN A 9 -39.91 -9.58 -38.77
CA GLN A 9 -39.43 -9.57 -37.37
C GLN A 9 -37.88 -9.63 -37.38
N LEU A 10 -37.24 -8.50 -37.19
CA LEU A 10 -35.81 -8.43 -36.93
C LEU A 10 -35.49 -9.07 -35.54
N LEU A 11 -34.77 -10.17 -35.59
CA LEU A 11 -34.14 -10.81 -34.46
C LEU A 11 -33.34 -9.76 -33.68
N LYS A 12 -33.75 -9.45 -32.47
CA LYS A 12 -32.94 -8.67 -31.50
C LYS A 12 -31.62 -9.40 -31.27
N PRO A 13 -30.46 -8.79 -31.45
CA PRO A 13 -29.19 -9.39 -31.05
C PRO A 13 -29.20 -9.61 -29.53
N ALA A 14 -28.74 -10.79 -29.12
CA ALA A 14 -28.54 -11.16 -27.72
C ALA A 14 -27.79 -10.05 -26.99
N ALA A 15 -28.29 -9.69 -25.80
CA ALA A 15 -27.71 -8.67 -24.96
C ALA A 15 -26.22 -9.00 -24.72
N ALA A 16 -25.35 -8.22 -25.35
CA ALA A 16 -23.93 -8.23 -25.05
C ALA A 16 -23.79 -7.98 -23.54
N ALA A 17 -23.09 -8.85 -22.84
CA ALA A 17 -22.78 -8.68 -21.43
C ALA A 17 -22.20 -7.27 -21.23
N ALA A 18 -22.86 -6.46 -20.44
CA ALA A 18 -22.46 -5.09 -20.21
C ALA A 18 -21.03 -5.07 -19.69
N GLU A 19 -20.12 -4.43 -20.43
CA GLU A 19 -18.77 -4.16 -19.92
C GLU A 19 -18.87 -3.44 -18.59
N PRO A 20 -18.11 -3.86 -17.56
CA PRO A 20 -18.17 -3.22 -16.25
C PRO A 20 -17.86 -1.73 -16.41
N THR A 21 -18.77 -0.88 -15.95
CA THR A 21 -18.63 0.56 -16.00
C THR A 21 -17.33 1.00 -15.32
N SER A 22 -16.73 2.10 -15.77
CA SER A 22 -15.45 2.61 -15.24
C SER A 22 -15.48 2.79 -13.70
N GLN A 23 -16.65 2.97 -13.13
CA GLN A 23 -16.87 3.14 -11.70
C GLN A 23 -16.65 1.83 -10.92
N THR A 24 -17.18 0.70 -11.37
CA THR A 24 -16.96 -0.62 -10.74
C THR A 24 -15.51 -1.10 -10.86
N ARG A 25 -14.80 -0.61 -11.89
CA ARG A 25 -13.39 -0.95 -12.12
C ARG A 25 -12.43 -0.35 -11.09
N HIS A 26 -12.84 0.67 -10.34
CA HIS A 26 -12.03 1.32 -9.30
C HIS A 26 -12.34 0.81 -7.90
N GLU A 27 -13.55 0.36 -7.62
CA GLU A 27 -14.00 0.00 -6.27
C GLU A 27 -13.22 -1.18 -5.66
N TRP A 28 -12.98 -2.25 -6.42
CA TRP A 28 -12.17 -3.38 -5.93
C TRP A 28 -10.71 -2.97 -5.65
N LEU A 29 -10.16 -2.05 -6.46
CA LEU A 29 -8.79 -1.56 -6.29
C LEU A 29 -8.68 -0.69 -5.04
N ASP A 30 -9.68 0.12 -4.76
CA ASP A 30 -9.73 0.90 -3.53
C ASP A 30 -9.90 -0.01 -2.32
N PHE A 31 -10.69 -1.08 -2.43
CA PHE A 31 -10.79 -2.09 -1.39
C PHE A 31 -9.42 -2.74 -1.12
N ALA A 32 -8.71 -3.20 -2.16
CA ALA A 32 -7.39 -3.80 -2.03
C ALA A 32 -6.38 -2.86 -1.35
N LYS A 33 -6.32 -1.59 -1.76
CA LYS A 33 -5.48 -0.56 -1.12
C LYS A 33 -5.85 -0.33 0.34
N GLY A 34 -7.15 -0.30 0.66
CA GLY A 34 -7.65 -0.13 2.02
C GLY A 34 -7.28 -1.29 2.92
N PHE A 35 -7.40 -2.52 2.41
CA PHE A 35 -6.98 -3.73 3.12
C PHE A 35 -5.48 -3.69 3.45
N CYS A 36 -4.65 -3.39 2.46
CA CYS A 36 -3.21 -3.25 2.67
C CYS A 36 -2.88 -2.13 3.66
N MET A 37 -3.56 -0.98 3.57
CA MET A 37 -3.36 0.15 4.49
C MET A 37 -3.71 -0.23 5.92
N LEU A 38 -4.83 -0.92 6.13
CA LEU A 38 -5.22 -1.43 7.43
C LEU A 38 -4.14 -2.37 8.00
N ALA A 39 -3.65 -3.33 7.20
CA ALA A 39 -2.62 -4.28 7.60
C ALA A 39 -1.29 -3.58 7.97
N VAL A 40 -0.95 -2.46 7.30
CA VAL A 40 0.23 -1.66 7.66
C VAL A 40 0.02 -0.94 8.99
N VAL A 41 -1.12 -0.28 9.21
CA VAL A 41 -1.38 0.41 10.48
C VAL A 41 -1.41 -0.59 11.63
N MET A 42 -2.02 -1.77 11.45
CA MET A 42 -2.01 -2.85 12.45
C MET A 42 -0.60 -3.30 12.82
N LEU A 43 0.31 -3.46 11.85
CA LEU A 43 1.72 -3.79 12.12
C LEU A 43 2.36 -2.77 13.06
N TYR A 44 2.27 -1.49 12.71
CA TYR A 44 2.92 -0.44 13.49
C TYR A 44 2.27 -0.29 14.87
N SER A 45 0.95 -0.50 14.98
CA SER A 45 0.22 -0.47 16.26
C SER A 45 0.56 -1.66 17.14
N ALA A 46 0.72 -2.87 16.58
CA ALA A 46 1.16 -4.05 17.34
C ALA A 46 2.59 -3.88 17.87
N ASN A 47 3.51 -3.41 17.03
CA ASN A 47 4.89 -3.13 17.44
C ASN A 47 4.95 -2.01 18.50
N GLU A 48 4.08 -1.00 18.43
CA GLU A 48 4.01 0.05 19.44
C GLU A 48 3.44 -0.48 20.76
N ALA A 49 2.43 -1.35 20.70
CA ALA A 49 1.85 -2.00 21.87
C ALA A 49 2.90 -2.87 22.59
N GLU A 50 3.64 -3.70 21.84
CA GLU A 50 4.73 -4.50 22.38
C GLU A 50 5.83 -3.64 22.99
N ARG A 51 6.21 -2.53 22.33
CA ARG A 51 7.20 -1.60 22.87
C ARG A 51 6.78 -0.95 24.19
N VAL A 52 5.49 -0.66 24.36
CA VAL A 52 4.93 0.04 25.52
C VAL A 52 4.63 -0.91 26.67
N LEU A 53 4.14 -2.11 26.37
CA LEU A 53 3.64 -3.09 27.37
C LEU A 53 4.63 -4.23 27.62
N GLY A 54 5.68 -4.36 26.81
CA GLY A 54 6.71 -5.40 26.96
C GLY A 54 6.26 -6.80 26.51
N SER A 55 5.08 -6.94 25.90
CA SER A 55 4.55 -8.23 25.44
C SER A 55 3.71 -8.07 24.18
N ALA A 56 3.78 -9.08 23.30
CA ALA A 56 2.94 -9.18 22.12
C ALA A 56 1.52 -9.63 22.48
N GLY A 57 0.52 -9.10 21.77
CA GLY A 57 -0.88 -9.50 21.93
C GLY A 57 -1.37 -10.36 20.77
N TRP A 58 -2.65 -10.77 20.81
CA TRP A 58 -3.30 -11.57 19.76
C TRP A 58 -3.22 -10.93 18.36
N MET A 59 -3.13 -9.60 18.27
CA MET A 59 -3.00 -8.90 16.98
C MET A 59 -1.72 -9.29 16.24
N GLN A 60 -0.66 -9.74 16.96
CA GLN A 60 0.59 -10.17 16.34
C GLN A 60 0.38 -11.35 15.37
N TYR A 61 -0.55 -12.27 15.66
CA TYR A 61 -0.88 -13.39 14.75
C TYR A 61 -1.36 -12.88 13.39
N TRP A 62 -2.18 -11.81 13.36
CA TRP A 62 -2.63 -11.19 12.10
C TRP A 62 -1.51 -10.45 11.38
N VAL A 63 -0.62 -9.81 12.14
CA VAL A 63 0.56 -9.11 11.60
C VAL A 63 1.51 -10.09 10.94
N ASP A 64 1.78 -11.23 11.59
CA ASP A 64 2.65 -12.29 11.08
C ASP A 64 2.02 -12.99 9.86
N PHE A 65 0.72 -13.30 9.92
CA PHE A 65 -0.02 -13.85 8.79
C PHE A 65 0.05 -12.95 7.56
N ALA A 66 -0.02 -11.62 7.73
CA ALA A 66 0.05 -10.66 6.65
C ALA A 66 1.48 -10.33 6.19
N GLN A 67 2.50 -10.73 6.94
CA GLN A 67 3.90 -10.37 6.67
C GLN A 67 4.37 -10.68 5.25
N PRO A 68 4.09 -11.88 4.66
CA PRO A 68 4.64 -12.23 3.36
C PRO A 68 4.08 -11.41 2.20
N PHE A 69 2.85 -10.88 2.32
CA PHE A 69 2.13 -10.26 1.21
C PHE A 69 1.77 -8.79 1.42
N ARG A 70 1.73 -8.30 2.65
CA ARG A 70 1.32 -6.93 2.99
C ARG A 70 2.04 -5.84 2.19
N MET A 71 3.37 -5.90 2.10
CA MET A 71 4.15 -4.92 1.33
C MET A 71 4.22 -5.26 -0.17
N PRO A 72 4.41 -6.54 -0.57
CA PRO A 72 4.25 -6.94 -1.96
C PRO A 72 2.99 -6.40 -2.64
N ASP A 73 1.83 -6.50 -1.99
CA ASP A 73 0.56 -6.01 -2.51
C ASP A 73 0.58 -4.52 -2.80
N PHE A 74 1.06 -3.70 -1.86
CA PHE A 74 1.15 -2.27 -2.06
C PHE A 74 2.01 -1.89 -3.26
N PHE A 75 3.16 -2.55 -3.41
CA PHE A 75 4.04 -2.30 -4.53
C PHE A 75 3.46 -2.80 -5.85
N LEU A 76 2.84 -3.98 -5.86
CA LEU A 76 2.20 -4.53 -7.05
C LEU A 76 1.03 -3.65 -7.52
N LEU A 77 0.15 -3.21 -6.63
CA LEU A 77 -0.94 -2.27 -6.95
C LEU A 77 -0.42 -0.92 -7.47
N SER A 78 0.71 -0.45 -6.92
CA SER A 78 1.37 0.78 -7.39
C SER A 78 1.92 0.62 -8.81
N GLY A 79 2.51 -0.54 -9.12
CA GLY A 79 2.96 -0.93 -10.44
C GLY A 79 1.81 -1.09 -11.44
N LEU A 80 0.70 -1.71 -11.02
CA LEU A 80 -0.53 -1.84 -11.82
C LEU A 80 -1.03 -0.47 -12.29
N LEU A 81 -1.06 0.51 -11.38
CA LEU A 81 -1.47 1.88 -11.71
C LEU A 81 -0.47 2.61 -12.60
N LEU A 82 0.80 2.20 -12.61
CA LEU A 82 1.82 2.77 -13.48
C LEU A 82 1.55 2.46 -14.95
N SER A 83 1.04 1.26 -15.27
CA SER A 83 0.78 0.83 -16.65
C SER A 83 -0.03 1.83 -17.47
N LYS A 84 -0.94 2.58 -16.84
CA LYS A 84 -1.80 3.59 -17.48
C LYS A 84 -1.08 4.89 -17.85
N VAL A 85 0.08 5.19 -17.24
CA VAL A 85 0.73 6.50 -17.32
C VAL A 85 2.19 6.45 -17.77
N ILE A 86 2.77 5.26 -17.93
CA ILE A 86 4.19 5.09 -18.26
C ILE A 86 4.58 5.75 -19.59
N ASN A 87 3.66 5.81 -20.57
CA ASN A 87 3.88 6.38 -21.89
C ASN A 87 3.63 7.89 -21.99
N LYS A 88 3.26 8.55 -20.89
CA LYS A 88 3.08 10.01 -20.88
C LYS A 88 4.40 10.74 -21.13
N PRO A 89 4.41 11.98 -21.66
CA PRO A 89 5.62 12.79 -21.85
C PRO A 89 6.44 12.88 -20.56
N TRP A 90 7.79 12.91 -20.72
CA TRP A 90 8.71 12.80 -19.56
C TRP A 90 8.47 13.82 -18.46
N ARG A 91 8.24 15.08 -18.82
CA ARG A 91 7.96 16.15 -17.83
C ARG A 91 6.71 15.85 -17.01
N HIS A 92 5.63 15.44 -17.68
CA HIS A 92 4.37 15.09 -17.00
C HIS A 92 4.50 13.83 -16.13
N TYR A 93 5.26 12.85 -16.63
CA TYR A 93 5.55 11.62 -15.87
C TYR A 93 6.36 11.94 -14.62
N ALA A 94 7.48 12.65 -14.76
CA ALA A 94 8.36 13.04 -13.66
C ALA A 94 7.60 13.88 -12.62
N ASP A 95 6.75 14.81 -13.07
CA ASP A 95 5.93 15.61 -12.17
C ASP A 95 5.00 14.76 -11.32
N ARG A 96 4.28 13.82 -11.92
CA ARG A 96 3.25 13.03 -11.21
C ARG A 96 3.79 11.81 -10.47
N LYS A 97 4.94 11.25 -10.88
CA LYS A 97 5.45 9.99 -10.34
C LYS A 97 6.74 10.13 -9.56
N ILE A 98 7.52 11.18 -9.79
CA ILE A 98 8.76 11.43 -9.07
C ILE A 98 8.57 12.61 -8.12
N ALA A 99 8.36 13.82 -8.64
CA ALA A 99 8.27 15.02 -7.82
C ALA A 99 7.11 14.99 -6.82
N HIS A 100 5.97 14.37 -7.18
CA HIS A 100 4.81 14.23 -6.29
C HIS A 100 5.16 13.42 -5.02
N TYR A 101 5.81 12.28 -5.17
CA TYR A 101 6.16 11.42 -4.03
C TYR A 101 7.34 11.98 -3.24
N LEU A 102 8.35 12.56 -3.93
CA LEU A 102 9.47 13.23 -3.26
C LEU A 102 9.01 14.44 -2.45
N TYR A 103 8.03 15.21 -2.95
CA TYR A 103 7.45 16.34 -2.21
C TYR A 103 6.87 15.86 -0.87
N PHE A 104 6.02 14.84 -0.86
CA PHE A 104 5.45 14.32 0.37
C PHE A 104 6.48 13.65 1.27
N TYR A 105 7.44 12.97 0.69
CA TYR A 105 8.54 12.40 1.46
C TYR A 105 9.32 13.48 2.22
N LEU A 106 9.80 14.48 1.51
CA LEU A 106 10.59 15.57 2.13
C LEU A 106 9.77 16.34 3.15
N LEU A 107 8.54 16.71 2.79
CA LEU A 107 7.64 17.43 3.67
C LEU A 107 7.41 16.70 4.99
N TRP A 108 7.00 15.44 4.93
CA TRP A 108 6.68 14.68 6.13
C TRP A 108 7.93 14.22 6.89
N SER A 109 9.09 14.09 6.22
CA SER A 109 10.38 13.91 6.90
C SER A 109 10.74 15.14 7.72
N VAL A 110 10.61 16.34 7.15
CA VAL A 110 10.88 17.61 7.88
C VAL A 110 9.93 17.78 9.06
N ILE A 111 8.62 17.51 8.86
CA ILE A 111 7.64 17.55 9.96
C ILE A 111 8.03 16.54 11.06
N SER A 112 8.37 15.32 10.68
CA SER A 112 8.76 14.27 11.63
C SER A 112 10.01 14.64 12.42
N LEU A 113 11.03 15.18 11.76
CA LEU A 113 12.25 15.65 12.41
C LEU A 113 11.97 16.83 13.34
N GLY A 114 11.12 17.77 12.93
CA GLY A 114 10.66 18.88 13.76
C GLY A 114 9.93 18.41 15.02
N LEU A 115 9.02 17.46 14.90
CA LEU A 115 8.31 16.89 16.05
C LEU A 115 9.26 16.11 16.99
N LEU A 116 10.26 15.41 16.46
CA LEU A 116 11.29 14.76 17.28
C LEU A 116 12.16 15.78 18.01
N ALA A 117 12.49 16.88 17.38
CA ALA A 117 13.25 17.97 17.99
C ALA A 117 12.45 18.61 19.13
N LEU A 118 11.18 18.92 18.93
CA LEU A 118 10.27 19.44 19.95
C LEU A 118 10.09 18.46 21.13
N GLY A 119 10.11 17.15 20.84
CA GLY A 119 10.09 16.10 21.88
C GLY A 119 11.45 15.90 22.59
N GLY A 120 12.44 16.77 22.38
CA GLY A 120 13.73 16.73 23.07
C GLY A 120 14.71 15.66 22.56
N ARG A 121 14.41 14.99 21.44
CA ARG A 121 15.26 13.89 20.92
C ARG A 121 16.69 14.33 20.58
N PHE A 122 16.89 15.61 20.28
CA PHE A 122 18.18 16.18 19.89
C PHE A 122 18.84 17.01 21.01
N ALA A 123 18.21 17.11 22.20
CA ALA A 123 18.68 18.00 23.28
C ALA A 123 20.11 17.72 23.75
N ASN A 124 20.52 16.43 23.71
CA ASN A 124 21.85 16.00 24.18
C ASN A 124 22.82 15.70 23.04
N LEU A 125 22.51 16.09 21.79
CA LEU A 125 23.37 15.86 20.64
C LEU A 125 24.22 17.08 20.36
N SER A 126 25.49 16.87 19.96
CA SER A 126 26.33 17.94 19.43
C SER A 126 25.76 18.45 18.09
N PRO A 127 26.04 19.70 17.68
CA PRO A 127 25.57 20.25 16.40
C PRO A 127 25.90 19.35 15.19
N MET A 128 27.11 18.79 15.17
CA MET A 128 27.53 17.87 14.09
C MET A 128 26.69 16.58 14.07
N ASN A 129 26.39 16.01 15.24
CA ASN A 129 25.55 14.80 15.35
C ASN A 129 24.10 15.10 14.95
N ILE A 130 23.58 16.29 15.22
CA ILE A 130 22.27 16.73 14.73
C ILE A 130 22.27 16.75 13.20
N VAL A 131 23.26 17.41 12.57
CA VAL A 131 23.37 17.47 11.10
C VAL A 131 23.47 16.07 10.49
N ASN A 132 24.33 15.20 11.03
CA ASN A 132 24.45 13.82 10.56
C ASN A 132 23.15 13.04 10.71
N THR A 133 22.43 13.22 11.82
CA THR A 133 21.12 12.57 12.05
C THR A 133 20.07 13.09 11.05
N LEU A 134 20.04 14.39 10.76
CA LEU A 134 19.12 14.96 9.78
C LEU A 134 19.41 14.45 8.37
N ILE A 135 20.67 14.44 7.94
CA ILE A 135 21.08 13.93 6.63
C ILE A 135 20.78 12.42 6.55
N GLY A 136 21.13 11.67 7.58
CA GLY A 136 20.86 10.24 7.67
C GLY A 136 19.36 9.93 7.57
N ALA A 137 18.52 10.67 8.30
CA ALA A 137 17.06 10.49 8.29
C ALA A 137 16.44 10.87 6.94
N LEU A 138 17.03 11.79 6.20
CA LEU A 138 16.53 12.19 4.88
C LEU A 138 16.99 11.27 3.74
N LEU A 139 18.19 10.67 3.85
CA LEU A 139 18.81 9.98 2.72
C LEU A 139 19.00 8.48 2.95
N VAL A 140 19.16 8.03 4.20
CA VAL A 140 19.61 6.67 4.52
C VAL A 140 18.61 5.90 5.39
N TRP A 141 18.11 6.52 6.46
CA TRP A 141 17.19 5.91 7.42
C TRP A 141 15.87 6.71 7.54
N PRO A 142 14.99 6.60 6.54
CA PRO A 142 13.70 7.29 6.57
C PRO A 142 12.92 6.99 7.86
N TYR A 143 12.24 8.02 8.38
CA TYR A 143 11.47 7.86 9.60
C TYR A 143 10.31 6.86 9.41
N LYS A 144 10.31 5.81 10.22
CA LYS A 144 9.26 4.77 10.26
C LYS A 144 8.79 4.34 8.85
N GLN A 145 7.53 4.59 8.51
CA GLN A 145 6.91 4.16 7.24
C GLN A 145 7.37 4.93 6.00
N LEU A 146 8.01 6.09 6.12
CA LEU A 146 8.31 6.97 4.98
C LEU A 146 9.25 6.34 3.93
N TRP A 147 9.98 5.26 4.28
CA TRP A 147 10.81 4.51 3.34
C TRP A 147 10.03 4.02 2.10
N PHE A 148 8.75 3.63 2.27
CA PHE A 148 7.93 3.15 1.15
C PHE A 148 7.67 4.26 0.12
N ILE A 149 7.33 5.48 0.59
CA ILE A 149 7.05 6.61 -0.31
C ILE A 149 8.33 7.10 -1.02
N LEU A 150 9.50 6.91 -0.41
CA LEU A 150 10.80 7.18 -1.03
C LEU A 150 11.17 6.14 -2.08
N MET A 151 10.80 4.86 -1.88
CA MET A 151 11.06 3.80 -2.86
C MET A 151 10.25 3.96 -4.16
N LEU A 152 9.04 4.48 -4.09
CA LEU A 152 8.17 4.61 -5.25
C LEU A 152 8.78 5.43 -6.40
N PRO A 153 9.37 6.63 -6.20
CA PRO A 153 10.07 7.36 -7.26
C PRO A 153 11.18 6.55 -7.93
N ALA A 154 11.98 5.81 -7.16
CA ALA A 154 13.03 4.97 -7.70
C ALA A 154 12.45 3.84 -8.58
N TYR A 155 11.43 3.14 -8.12
CA TYR A 155 10.77 2.10 -8.89
C TYR A 155 10.08 2.65 -10.15
N PHE A 156 9.41 3.80 -10.07
CA PHE A 156 8.85 4.47 -11.23
C PHE A 156 9.91 4.81 -12.27
N LEU A 157 11.03 5.38 -11.84
CA LEU A 157 12.14 5.76 -12.71
C LEU A 157 12.75 4.55 -13.40
N LEU A 158 13.14 3.54 -12.63
CA LEU A 158 13.79 2.32 -13.14
C LEU A 158 12.87 1.53 -14.08
N THR A 159 11.59 1.39 -13.74
CA THR A 159 10.62 0.73 -14.62
C THR A 159 10.47 1.47 -15.94
N ARG A 160 10.46 2.80 -15.92
CA ARG A 160 10.39 3.59 -17.16
C ARG A 160 11.65 3.47 -18.00
N LEU A 161 12.82 3.43 -17.39
CA LEU A 161 14.09 3.22 -18.11
C LEU A 161 14.16 1.81 -18.71
N ALA A 162 13.65 0.80 -18.00
CA ALA A 162 13.62 -0.58 -18.44
C ALA A 162 12.53 -0.91 -19.48
N ARG A 163 11.65 0.03 -19.84
CA ARG A 163 10.49 -0.25 -20.73
C ARG A 163 10.85 -0.75 -22.11
N GLY A 164 12.07 -0.47 -22.59
CA GLY A 164 12.58 -0.95 -23.90
C GLY A 164 13.16 -2.36 -23.85
N LEU A 165 13.31 -2.93 -22.68
CA LEU A 165 13.83 -4.28 -22.49
C LEU A 165 12.72 -5.32 -22.55
N PRO A 166 13.01 -6.58 -22.92
CA PRO A 166 12.04 -7.67 -22.86
C PRO A 166 11.49 -7.85 -21.44
N ILE A 167 10.17 -7.84 -21.30
CA ILE A 167 9.47 -7.91 -20.01
C ILE A 167 9.93 -9.12 -19.20
N TRP A 168 10.01 -10.29 -19.83
CA TRP A 168 10.38 -11.53 -19.17
C TRP A 168 11.83 -11.52 -18.66
N LEU A 169 12.74 -10.87 -19.41
CA LEU A 169 14.13 -10.73 -18.99
C LEU A 169 14.23 -9.88 -17.72
N VAL A 170 13.60 -8.71 -17.73
CA VAL A 170 13.62 -7.82 -16.54
C VAL A 170 12.96 -8.51 -15.35
N PHE A 171 11.82 -9.18 -15.55
CA PHE A 171 11.14 -9.90 -14.49
C PHE A 171 11.98 -11.03 -13.92
N ALA A 172 12.62 -11.84 -14.77
CA ALA A 172 13.52 -12.93 -14.33
C ALA A 172 14.71 -12.40 -13.53
N VAL A 173 15.34 -11.31 -14.00
CA VAL A 173 16.45 -10.66 -13.26
C VAL A 173 15.96 -10.17 -11.89
N LEU A 174 14.78 -9.57 -11.81
CA LEU A 174 14.25 -9.10 -10.53
C LEU A 174 13.85 -10.24 -9.58
N CYS A 175 13.41 -11.39 -10.11
CA CYS A 175 13.23 -12.60 -9.30
C CYS A 175 14.58 -13.09 -8.72
N LEU A 176 15.63 -13.12 -9.55
CA LEU A 176 16.97 -13.48 -9.07
C LEU A 176 17.49 -12.49 -8.02
N VAL A 177 17.32 -11.19 -8.26
CA VAL A 177 17.69 -10.14 -7.30
C VAL A 177 16.95 -10.33 -5.96
N HIS A 178 15.67 -10.69 -5.98
CA HIS A 178 14.91 -10.98 -4.75
C HIS A 178 15.49 -12.16 -3.97
N LEU A 179 16.05 -13.15 -4.64
CA LEU A 179 16.64 -14.34 -4.02
C LEU A 179 18.04 -14.10 -3.43
N VAL A 180 18.64 -12.93 -3.70
CA VAL A 180 19.91 -12.53 -3.07
C VAL A 180 19.61 -11.94 -1.70
N PRO A 181 20.22 -12.47 -0.62
CA PRO A 181 20.10 -11.85 0.69
C PRO A 181 20.55 -10.38 0.63
N PRO A 182 19.76 -9.43 1.18
CA PRO A 182 20.17 -8.04 1.18
C PRO A 182 21.45 -7.86 2.00
N PRO A 183 22.33 -6.93 1.62
CA PRO A 183 23.54 -6.66 2.39
C PRO A 183 23.18 -6.23 3.82
N ASP A 184 23.91 -6.74 4.81
CA ASP A 184 23.71 -6.53 6.26
C ASP A 184 23.97 -5.09 6.74
N ALA A 185 24.06 -4.15 5.84
CA ALA A 185 24.48 -2.79 6.12
C ALA A 185 23.46 -1.93 6.91
N GLY A 186 22.37 -2.49 7.43
CA GLY A 186 21.32 -1.71 8.13
C GLY A 186 20.58 -0.73 7.21
N LEU A 187 20.80 -0.80 5.90
CA LEU A 187 20.22 0.12 4.92
C LEU A 187 18.86 -0.39 4.46
N ILE A 188 17.82 -0.04 5.21
CA ILE A 188 16.44 -0.44 4.92
C ILE A 188 16.01 -0.16 3.46
N LEU A 189 16.55 0.89 2.84
CA LEU A 189 16.21 1.23 1.45
C LEU A 189 16.77 0.22 0.47
N ILE A 190 18.03 -0.21 0.64
CA ILE A 190 18.66 -1.22 -0.21
C ILE A 190 17.99 -2.57 -0.02
N ALA A 191 17.77 -2.99 1.23
CA ALA A 191 17.08 -4.23 1.54
C ALA A 191 15.66 -4.23 0.95
N SER A 192 14.92 -3.12 1.05
CA SER A 192 13.58 -2.97 0.49
C SER A 192 13.60 -3.00 -1.04
N PHE A 193 14.64 -2.42 -1.68
CA PHE A 193 14.79 -2.46 -3.13
C PHE A 193 14.91 -3.91 -3.62
N PHE A 194 15.81 -4.69 -3.05
CA PHE A 194 16.00 -6.10 -3.42
C PHE A 194 14.73 -6.92 -3.18
N LYS A 195 14.02 -6.65 -2.09
CA LYS A 195 12.86 -7.43 -1.67
C LYS A 195 11.59 -7.12 -2.45
N PHE A 196 11.35 -5.86 -2.85
CA PHE A 196 10.00 -5.47 -3.29
C PHE A 196 9.89 -5.01 -4.74
N PHE A 197 11.00 -4.71 -5.42
CA PHE A 197 10.93 -4.21 -6.80
C PHE A 197 10.34 -5.23 -7.77
N VAL A 198 10.54 -6.52 -7.56
CA VAL A 198 9.95 -7.59 -8.36
C VAL A 198 8.42 -7.51 -8.39
N PHE A 199 7.78 -7.24 -7.25
CA PHE A 199 6.32 -7.11 -7.16
C PHE A 199 5.81 -5.86 -7.84
N PHE A 200 6.50 -4.73 -7.65
CA PHE A 200 6.16 -3.50 -8.35
C PHE A 200 6.23 -3.66 -9.86
N TYR A 201 7.33 -4.23 -10.35
CA TYR A 201 7.51 -4.47 -11.79
C TYR A 201 6.50 -5.46 -12.34
N ALA A 202 6.19 -6.53 -11.62
CA ALA A 202 5.14 -7.48 -11.98
C ALA A 202 3.77 -6.81 -12.11
N GLY A 203 3.42 -5.91 -11.20
CA GLY A 203 2.19 -5.13 -11.27
C GLY A 203 2.10 -4.30 -12.56
N TYR A 204 3.21 -3.71 -12.99
CA TYR A 204 3.30 -2.99 -14.26
C TYR A 204 3.26 -3.93 -15.48
N ALA A 205 4.14 -4.91 -15.48
CA ALA A 205 4.37 -5.79 -16.65
C ALA A 205 3.17 -6.68 -16.96
N PHE A 206 2.51 -7.20 -15.94
CA PHE A 206 1.38 -8.12 -16.05
C PHE A 206 0.02 -7.43 -15.79
N ALA A 207 -0.04 -6.10 -15.87
CA ALA A 207 -1.26 -5.33 -15.61
C ALA A 207 -2.51 -5.86 -16.35
N PRO A 208 -2.46 -6.19 -17.67
CA PRO A 208 -3.63 -6.74 -18.37
C PRO A 208 -4.08 -8.10 -17.81
N ALA A 209 -3.13 -8.96 -17.41
CA ALA A 209 -3.45 -10.28 -16.84
C ALA A 209 -4.07 -10.13 -15.44
N LEU A 210 -3.53 -9.24 -14.62
CA LEU A 210 -4.07 -8.95 -13.27
C LEU A 210 -5.50 -8.39 -13.34
N LEU A 211 -5.77 -7.48 -14.29
CA LEU A 211 -7.12 -6.94 -14.48
C LEU A 211 -8.10 -8.02 -14.97
N ARG A 212 -7.67 -8.92 -15.86
CA ARG A 212 -8.48 -10.08 -16.28
C ARG A 212 -8.74 -11.03 -15.12
N MET A 213 -7.73 -11.33 -14.30
CA MET A 213 -7.87 -12.13 -13.09
C MET A 213 -8.89 -11.53 -12.13
N ALA A 214 -8.82 -10.21 -11.88
CA ALA A 214 -9.80 -9.54 -11.02
C ALA A 214 -11.23 -9.68 -11.56
N SER A 215 -11.44 -9.48 -12.87
CA SER A 215 -12.74 -9.65 -13.51
C SER A 215 -13.22 -11.12 -13.45
N PHE A 216 -12.32 -12.07 -13.66
CA PHE A 216 -12.63 -13.50 -13.55
C PHE A 216 -13.08 -13.88 -12.13
N LEU A 217 -12.37 -13.42 -11.10
CA LEU A 217 -12.71 -13.69 -9.71
C LEU A 217 -14.05 -13.05 -9.30
N GLN A 218 -14.42 -11.90 -9.86
CA GLN A 218 -15.73 -11.28 -9.65
C GLN A 218 -16.87 -12.12 -10.25
N GLN A 219 -16.64 -12.74 -11.41
CA GLN A 219 -17.62 -13.57 -12.08
C GLN A 219 -17.73 -14.98 -11.48
N HIS A 220 -16.61 -15.54 -10.99
CA HIS A 220 -16.52 -16.90 -10.46
C HIS A 220 -16.30 -16.91 -8.95
N ARG A 221 -17.32 -16.49 -8.19
CA ARG A 221 -17.24 -16.35 -6.73
C ARG A 221 -16.82 -17.62 -6.00
N THR A 222 -17.28 -18.78 -6.46
CA THR A 222 -16.91 -20.09 -5.87
C THR A 222 -15.39 -20.31 -5.98
N VAL A 223 -14.80 -20.02 -7.15
CA VAL A 223 -13.35 -20.14 -7.35
C VAL A 223 -12.60 -19.18 -6.42
N ALA A 224 -13.09 -17.94 -6.28
CA ALA A 224 -12.50 -16.96 -5.37
C ALA A 224 -12.55 -17.44 -3.91
N VAL A 225 -13.67 -17.99 -3.45
CA VAL A 225 -13.82 -18.51 -2.08
C VAL A 225 -12.92 -19.71 -1.84
N VAL A 226 -12.94 -20.71 -2.74
CA VAL A 226 -12.08 -21.91 -2.62
C VAL A 226 -10.59 -21.50 -2.64
N GLY A 227 -10.21 -20.62 -3.57
CA GLY A 227 -8.84 -20.12 -3.65
C GLY A 227 -8.39 -19.39 -2.38
N LEU A 228 -9.28 -18.61 -1.76
CA LEU A 228 -9.02 -17.96 -0.47
C LEU A 228 -8.83 -18.95 0.67
N LEU A 229 -9.70 -19.98 0.77
CA LEU A 229 -9.58 -20.99 1.81
C LEU A 229 -8.26 -21.78 1.69
N VAL A 230 -7.93 -22.20 0.47
CA VAL A 230 -6.64 -22.87 0.19
C VAL A 230 -5.47 -21.96 0.55
N TRP A 231 -5.53 -20.69 0.16
CA TRP A 231 -4.46 -19.74 0.47
C TRP A 231 -4.35 -19.47 1.98
N ILE A 232 -5.47 -19.32 2.70
CA ILE A 232 -5.45 -19.12 4.17
C ILE A 232 -4.76 -20.30 4.85
N ALA A 233 -5.10 -21.52 4.45
CA ALA A 233 -4.49 -22.74 5.00
C ALA A 233 -2.98 -22.79 4.67
N LEU A 234 -2.61 -22.57 3.40
CA LEU A 234 -1.23 -22.60 2.94
C LEU A 234 -0.39 -21.52 3.62
N ASN A 235 -0.82 -20.25 3.55
CA ASN A 235 -0.09 -19.13 4.14
C ASN A 235 0.00 -19.27 5.66
N GLY A 236 -1.10 -19.61 6.33
CA GLY A 236 -1.13 -19.81 7.77
C GLY A 236 -0.18 -20.93 8.24
N THR A 237 -0.15 -22.06 7.53
CA THR A 237 0.75 -23.17 7.84
C THR A 237 2.21 -22.77 7.64
N LEU A 238 2.56 -22.15 6.52
CA LEU A 238 3.94 -21.76 6.22
C LEU A 238 4.44 -20.66 7.16
N VAL A 239 3.58 -19.71 7.55
CA VAL A 239 3.91 -18.69 8.55
C VAL A 239 4.13 -19.33 9.92
N ALA A 240 3.21 -20.20 10.38
CA ALA A 240 3.30 -20.87 11.66
C ALA A 240 4.55 -21.76 11.80
N GLN A 241 5.00 -22.35 10.69
CA GLN A 241 6.21 -23.19 10.63
C GLN A 241 7.51 -22.38 10.43
N GLY A 242 7.43 -21.03 10.33
CA GLY A 242 8.58 -20.16 10.15
C GLY A 242 9.20 -20.17 8.76
N PHE A 243 8.56 -20.76 7.74
CA PHE A 243 9.08 -20.79 6.37
C PHE A 243 9.22 -19.42 5.71
N THR A 244 8.66 -18.37 6.31
CA THR A 244 8.83 -16.97 5.88
C THR A 244 10.27 -16.43 6.04
N GLN A 245 11.18 -17.22 6.59
CA GLN A 245 12.62 -16.95 6.58
C GLN A 245 13.26 -17.24 5.20
N HIS A 246 12.62 -18.06 4.36
CA HIS A 246 13.16 -18.47 3.07
C HIS A 246 12.68 -17.54 1.94
N LEU A 247 13.62 -16.86 1.26
CA LEU A 247 13.31 -15.89 0.20
C LEU A 247 12.43 -16.45 -0.93
N PRO A 248 12.63 -17.70 -1.44
CA PRO A 248 11.74 -18.27 -2.45
C PRO A 248 10.28 -18.42 -1.96
N VAL A 249 10.09 -18.80 -0.69
CA VAL A 249 8.77 -18.93 -0.07
C VAL A 249 8.11 -17.56 0.03
N VAL A 250 8.85 -16.54 0.47
CA VAL A 250 8.33 -15.15 0.57
C VAL A 250 7.94 -14.61 -0.80
N LEU A 251 8.74 -14.92 -1.85
CA LEU A 251 8.40 -14.52 -3.23
C LEU A 251 7.08 -15.13 -3.67
N LEU A 252 6.91 -16.44 -3.48
CA LEU A 252 5.70 -17.17 -3.83
C LEU A 252 4.49 -16.67 -3.03
N LEU A 253 4.62 -16.59 -1.70
CA LEU A 253 3.54 -16.11 -0.83
C LEU A 253 3.16 -14.65 -1.09
N GLY A 254 4.11 -13.80 -1.52
CA GLY A 254 3.83 -12.44 -1.94
C GLY A 254 2.89 -12.40 -3.15
N PHE A 255 3.14 -13.20 -4.20
CA PHE A 255 2.27 -13.27 -5.37
C PHE A 255 0.93 -13.96 -5.07
N LEU A 256 0.93 -15.07 -4.33
CA LEU A 256 -0.30 -15.74 -3.93
C LEU A 256 -1.15 -14.86 -3.01
N GLY A 257 -0.51 -14.14 -2.08
CA GLY A 257 -1.18 -13.17 -1.22
C GLY A 257 -1.83 -12.04 -2.00
N THR A 258 -1.14 -11.52 -3.02
CA THR A 258 -1.76 -10.53 -3.93
C THR A 258 -3.00 -11.09 -4.62
N ALA A 259 -2.95 -12.32 -5.13
CA ALA A 259 -4.11 -12.97 -5.71
C ALA A 259 -5.24 -13.13 -4.69
N ALA A 260 -4.92 -13.45 -3.44
CA ALA A 260 -5.88 -13.56 -2.35
C ALA A 260 -6.51 -12.20 -1.97
N VAL A 261 -5.72 -11.13 -1.91
CA VAL A 261 -6.24 -9.77 -1.69
C VAL A 261 -7.16 -9.35 -2.84
N MET A 262 -6.82 -9.70 -4.09
CA MET A 262 -7.69 -9.46 -5.24
C MET A 262 -8.98 -10.28 -5.16
N ALA A 263 -8.94 -11.54 -4.74
CA ALA A 263 -10.11 -12.37 -4.52
C ALA A 263 -11.01 -11.82 -3.39
N SER A 264 -10.41 -11.44 -2.26
CA SER A 264 -11.12 -10.78 -1.16
C SER A 264 -11.80 -9.49 -1.62
N SER A 265 -11.10 -8.69 -2.41
CA SER A 265 -11.62 -7.45 -2.98
C SER A 265 -12.79 -7.71 -3.93
N ALA A 266 -12.67 -8.74 -4.79
CA ALA A 266 -13.72 -9.14 -5.72
C ALA A 266 -15.01 -9.61 -5.01
N LEU A 267 -14.87 -10.25 -3.86
CA LEU A 267 -16.00 -10.77 -3.08
C LEU A 267 -16.65 -9.71 -2.19
N LEU A 268 -15.84 -8.84 -1.56
CA LEU A 268 -16.27 -8.02 -0.42
C LEU A 268 -16.50 -6.54 -0.76
N HIS A 269 -15.94 -6.00 -1.87
CA HIS A 269 -16.03 -4.56 -2.17
C HIS A 269 -17.47 -4.03 -2.26
N ALA A 270 -18.41 -4.85 -2.75
CA ALA A 270 -19.81 -4.48 -2.89
C ALA A 270 -20.65 -4.76 -1.63
N THR A 271 -20.08 -5.46 -0.62
CA THR A 271 -20.80 -5.84 0.59
C THR A 271 -20.88 -4.65 1.55
N ALA A 272 -22.07 -4.29 2.00
CA ALA A 272 -22.32 -3.09 2.81
C ALA A 272 -21.42 -3.01 4.07
N GLY A 273 -21.22 -4.13 4.77
CA GLY A 273 -20.39 -4.20 5.98
C GLY A 273 -18.90 -3.94 5.77
N PHE A 274 -18.40 -4.03 4.51
CA PHE A 274 -16.98 -3.87 4.19
C PHE A 274 -16.66 -2.62 3.34
N ARG A 275 -17.65 -1.79 3.03
CA ARG A 275 -17.47 -0.56 2.22
C ARG A 275 -16.48 0.43 2.84
N TRP A 276 -16.37 0.43 4.16
CA TRP A 276 -15.39 1.26 4.87
C TRP A 276 -13.94 0.95 4.50
N ILE A 277 -13.61 -0.30 4.14
CA ILE A 277 -12.27 -0.66 3.66
C ILE A 277 -11.97 0.04 2.33
N GLY A 278 -12.93 0.07 1.39
CA GLY A 278 -12.79 0.83 0.15
C GLY A 278 -12.61 2.33 0.39
N TYR A 279 -13.31 2.88 1.40
CA TYR A 279 -13.14 4.27 1.82
C TYR A 279 -11.70 4.54 2.33
N LEU A 280 -11.13 3.65 3.16
CA LEU A 280 -9.73 3.75 3.58
C LEU A 280 -8.78 3.73 2.37
N GLY A 281 -9.07 2.87 1.38
CA GLY A 281 -8.27 2.75 0.17
C GLY A 281 -8.29 3.98 -0.73
N SER A 282 -9.43 4.66 -0.83
CA SER A 282 -9.53 5.93 -1.56
C SER A 282 -8.81 7.09 -0.84
N HIS A 283 -8.56 6.94 0.48
CA HIS A 283 -7.87 7.93 1.32
C HIS A 283 -6.50 7.44 1.82
N THR A 284 -5.87 6.47 1.12
CA THR A 284 -4.62 5.83 1.55
C THR A 284 -3.52 6.85 1.88
N LEU A 285 -3.30 7.86 1.03
CA LEU A 285 -2.27 8.88 1.28
C LEU A 285 -2.59 9.73 2.52
N ALA A 286 -3.88 10.06 2.72
CA ALA A 286 -4.34 10.84 3.86
C ALA A 286 -4.12 10.11 5.20
N ILE A 287 -4.22 8.77 5.19
CA ILE A 287 -3.94 7.94 6.36
C ILE A 287 -2.43 7.71 6.49
N TYR A 288 -1.77 7.33 5.39
CA TYR A 288 -0.38 6.90 5.36
C TYR A 288 0.61 7.96 5.87
N LEU A 289 0.40 9.22 5.52
CA LEU A 289 1.35 10.27 5.86
C LEU A 289 1.41 10.57 7.37
N PRO A 290 0.29 10.82 8.09
CA PRO A 290 0.31 11.20 9.49
C PRO A 290 0.19 10.02 10.47
N PHE A 291 -0.17 8.79 10.04
CA PHE A 291 -0.61 7.76 10.97
C PHE A 291 0.40 7.41 12.07
N SER A 292 1.70 7.49 11.81
CA SER A 292 2.69 7.18 12.84
C SER A 292 2.68 8.17 14.01
N TRP A 293 2.37 9.43 13.74
CA TRP A 293 2.20 10.45 14.78
C TRP A 293 0.85 10.33 15.47
N MET A 294 -0.19 10.05 14.71
CA MET A 294 -1.51 9.74 15.27
C MET A 294 -1.46 8.47 16.14
N MET A 295 -0.68 7.48 15.74
CA MET A 295 -0.44 6.26 16.52
C MET A 295 0.24 6.55 17.85
N LEU A 296 1.26 7.41 17.88
CA LEU A 296 1.92 7.80 19.13
C LEU A 296 0.97 8.55 20.07
N ALA A 297 0.18 9.47 19.54
CA ALA A 297 -0.86 10.17 20.29
C ALA A 297 -1.93 9.17 20.80
N ALA A 298 -2.39 8.27 19.95
CA ALA A 298 -3.34 7.23 20.29
C ALA A 298 -2.80 6.29 21.40
N SER A 299 -1.53 5.91 21.32
CA SER A 299 -0.87 5.09 22.35
C SER A 299 -0.93 5.76 23.74
N SER A 300 -0.65 7.07 23.81
CA SER A 300 -0.73 7.83 25.05
C SER A 300 -2.16 7.92 25.58
N ILE A 301 -3.15 8.16 24.71
CA ILE A 301 -4.57 8.22 25.09
C ILE A 301 -5.07 6.85 25.57
N THR A 302 -4.79 5.79 24.81
CA THR A 302 -5.25 4.44 25.15
C THR A 302 -4.67 3.98 26.46
N ARG A 303 -3.41 4.31 26.76
CA ARG A 303 -2.78 3.98 28.05
C ARG A 303 -3.45 4.66 29.25
N GLN A 304 -3.95 5.88 29.07
CA GLN A 304 -4.69 6.58 30.12
C GLN A 304 -6.08 5.98 30.35
N LEU A 305 -6.73 5.54 29.27
CA LEU A 305 -8.09 4.95 29.34
C LEU A 305 -8.08 3.50 29.83
N MET A 306 -6.98 2.78 29.64
CA MET A 306 -6.83 1.36 29.98
C MET A 306 -5.55 1.18 30.82
N PRO A 307 -5.60 1.28 32.14
CA PRO A 307 -4.40 1.22 32.99
C PRO A 307 -3.63 -0.09 32.94
N ALA A 308 -4.31 -1.22 32.69
CA ALA A 308 -3.71 -2.55 32.54
C ALA A 308 -4.30 -3.25 31.30
N PRO A 309 -4.00 -2.77 30.09
CA PRO A 309 -4.62 -3.28 28.88
C PRO A 309 -4.02 -4.62 28.46
N ASP A 310 -4.86 -5.51 27.90
CA ASP A 310 -4.37 -6.60 27.07
C ASP A 310 -3.65 -6.02 25.83
N PRO A 311 -2.43 -6.49 25.47
CA PRO A 311 -1.65 -5.92 24.38
C PRO A 311 -2.35 -5.95 23.03
N GLY A 312 -3.18 -6.97 22.77
CA GLY A 312 -3.91 -7.08 21.52
C GLY A 312 -5.04 -6.05 21.41
N PHE A 313 -5.82 -5.85 22.49
CA PHE A 313 -6.86 -4.81 22.51
C PHE A 313 -6.25 -3.41 22.54
N PHE A 314 -5.11 -3.24 23.19
CA PHE A 314 -4.36 -1.98 23.15
C PHE A 314 -3.91 -1.64 21.72
N ALA A 315 -3.35 -2.60 21.00
CA ALA A 315 -2.97 -2.44 19.61
C ALA A 315 -4.18 -2.15 18.70
N ALA A 316 -5.33 -2.80 18.94
CA ALA A 316 -6.57 -2.54 18.21
C ALA A 316 -7.08 -1.11 18.43
N GLY A 317 -7.09 -0.64 19.69
CA GLY A 317 -7.45 0.72 20.03
C GLY A 317 -6.54 1.76 19.37
N ILE A 318 -5.23 1.55 19.41
CA ILE A 318 -4.25 2.39 18.70
C ILE A 318 -4.54 2.41 17.19
N THR A 319 -4.80 1.25 16.58
CA THR A 319 -5.10 1.14 15.14
C THR A 319 -6.29 2.00 14.76
N VAL A 320 -7.40 1.87 15.48
CA VAL A 320 -8.63 2.63 15.21
C VAL A 320 -8.39 4.12 15.40
N LEU A 321 -7.81 4.52 16.53
CA LEU A 321 -7.55 5.93 16.83
C LEU A 321 -6.54 6.57 15.86
N ALA A 322 -5.52 5.84 15.43
CA ALA A 322 -4.56 6.34 14.46
C ALA A 322 -5.19 6.59 13.09
N ILE A 323 -6.07 5.69 12.63
CA ILE A 323 -6.82 5.86 11.38
C ILE A 323 -7.78 7.03 11.49
N LEU A 324 -8.60 7.08 12.54
CA LEU A 324 -9.57 8.15 12.75
C LEU A 324 -8.88 9.52 12.91
N GLY A 325 -7.79 9.60 13.68
CA GLY A 325 -7.00 10.80 13.85
C GLY A 325 -6.40 11.29 12.53
N SER A 326 -5.90 10.38 11.70
CA SER A 326 -5.37 10.71 10.36
C SER A 326 -6.45 11.27 9.44
N LEU A 327 -7.63 10.64 9.41
CA LEU A 327 -8.77 11.11 8.61
C LEU A 327 -9.31 12.44 9.13
N THR A 328 -9.39 12.63 10.45
CA THR A 328 -9.84 13.88 11.06
C THR A 328 -8.89 15.03 10.70
N LEU A 329 -7.57 14.81 10.77
CA LEU A 329 -6.58 15.77 10.32
C LEU A 329 -6.76 16.13 8.84
N TYR A 330 -6.93 15.11 7.98
CA TYR A 330 -7.15 15.32 6.55
C TYR A 330 -8.43 16.13 6.27
N TRP A 331 -9.55 15.76 6.86
CA TRP A 331 -10.81 16.48 6.66
C TRP A 331 -10.79 17.88 7.26
N GLY A 332 -10.14 18.05 8.42
CA GLY A 332 -9.93 19.36 9.04
C GLY A 332 -9.18 20.31 8.12
N THR A 333 -8.05 19.87 7.56
CA THR A 333 -7.26 20.70 6.62
C THR A 333 -8.03 21.02 5.33
N ARG A 334 -8.83 20.07 4.83
CA ARG A 334 -9.66 20.31 3.63
C ARG A 334 -10.82 21.27 3.89
N ARG A 335 -11.46 21.16 5.04
CA ARG A 335 -12.61 21.99 5.38
C ARG A 335 -12.23 23.43 5.70
N THR A 336 -11.12 23.62 6.38
CA THR A 336 -10.63 24.95 6.76
C THR A 336 -9.79 25.61 5.68
N GLY A 337 -9.28 24.85 4.70
CA GLY A 337 -8.28 25.32 3.73
C GLY A 337 -6.88 25.55 4.33
N VAL A 338 -6.77 25.53 5.65
CA VAL A 338 -5.49 25.70 6.37
C VAL A 338 -4.64 24.45 6.18
N ALA A 339 -3.35 24.65 5.85
CA ALA A 339 -2.37 23.58 5.67
C ALA A 339 -2.76 22.51 4.63
N SER A 340 -3.54 22.85 3.61
CA SER A 340 -3.91 21.94 2.51
C SER A 340 -2.69 21.33 1.81
N TRP A 341 -1.53 21.98 1.87
CA TRP A 341 -0.24 21.52 1.35
C TRP A 341 0.27 20.23 2.04
N LEU A 342 -0.25 19.87 3.20
CA LEU A 342 0.08 18.60 3.88
C LEU A 342 -0.36 17.37 3.06
N PHE A 343 -1.44 17.48 2.29
CA PHE A 343 -2.05 16.39 1.54
C PHE A 343 -2.21 16.68 0.04
N SER A 344 -1.98 17.92 -0.38
CA SER A 344 -2.07 18.33 -1.78
C SER A 344 -0.85 19.18 -2.16
N ARG A 345 -0.13 18.74 -3.20
CA ARG A 345 1.05 19.46 -3.67
C ARG A 345 0.66 20.83 -4.26
N PRO A 346 1.23 21.95 -3.73
CA PRO A 346 0.95 23.29 -4.23
C PRO A 346 1.39 23.50 -5.67
N ARG A 347 0.84 24.52 -6.33
CA ARG A 347 1.15 24.84 -7.74
C ARG A 347 2.64 25.15 -7.94
N TRP A 348 3.26 25.89 -7.03
CA TRP A 348 4.68 26.26 -7.10
C TRP A 348 5.64 25.05 -7.04
N ALA A 349 5.22 23.93 -6.47
CA ALA A 349 6.01 22.71 -6.39
C ALA A 349 5.81 21.78 -7.61
N ARG A 350 5.03 22.16 -8.62
CA ARG A 350 4.80 21.39 -9.84
C ARG A 350 5.88 21.67 -10.88
N ILE A 351 6.36 20.62 -11.56
CA ILE A 351 7.34 20.72 -12.65
C ILE A 351 6.64 20.95 -14.01
N ALA A 352 5.42 20.40 -14.13
CA ALA A 352 4.57 20.59 -15.29
C ALA A 352 3.25 21.25 -14.89
N PRO A 353 2.75 22.21 -15.70
CA PRO A 353 1.50 22.91 -15.43
C PRO A 353 0.29 21.96 -15.46
#